data_9158828a41724100577565af29d67a7a
#
_entry.id   9158828a41724100577565af29d67a7a
#
_cell.length_a   1.000
_cell.length_b   1.000
_cell.length_c   1.000
_cell.angle_alpha   90.00
_cell.angle_beta   90.00
_cell.angle_gamma   90.00
#
_symmetry.space_group_name_H-M   'P 1'
#
loop_
_entity.id
_entity.type
_entity.pdbx_description
1 polymer ?
#
loop_
_entity_poly.entity_id
_entity_poly.type
_entity_poly.pdbx_seq_one_letter_code
_entity_poly.pdbx_strand_id
1 'polypeptide(L)'
;MKPIGRFIPTHDTSHTKSPTNCTPSNNPEIKSEFLSKSQQQALLSGNAKEIKRANDAALKEAIQHSLNEQPTHTKTSSSKRKITSSEWSAHAKNNLQLRKWFDTNNYLIKPNSGKENNCLLISLLQHVTGNYDSQHTKRAQHYKSILQNVSKGTINSFDPLYSDSDWTTFMINKINQDYATDYSVDFYSADTDGKPAVLRVGQGKNSVIIFDQGGHFEAVITKNKP
;
A
#
# COMPACT_ATOMS: atom_id res chain seq x y z
N MET A 1 28.91 -34.64 49.70
CA MET A 1 28.64 -35.09 48.35
C MET A 1 27.45 -36.04 48.37
N LYS A 2 26.30 -35.65 47.88
CA LYS A 2 25.10 -36.50 47.74
C LYS A 2 24.71 -36.51 46.26
N PRO A 3 24.32 -37.66 45.67
CA PRO A 3 24.01 -37.77 44.26
C PRO A 3 22.59 -37.31 43.95
N ILE A 4 22.48 -36.67 42.79
CA ILE A 4 21.24 -36.14 42.22
C ILE A 4 20.51 -37.29 41.52
N GLY A 5 19.28 -37.54 41.97
CA GLY A 5 18.39 -38.53 41.38
C GLY A 5 17.85 -38.12 40.04
N ARG A 6 17.94 -39.01 39.04
CA ARG A 6 17.27 -38.91 37.74
C ARG A 6 15.80 -39.28 37.92
N PHE A 7 14.93 -38.37 37.46
CA PHE A 7 13.52 -38.67 37.23
C PHE A 7 13.32 -39.12 35.78
N ILE A 8 12.78 -40.31 35.62
CA ILE A 8 12.30 -40.86 34.34
C ILE A 8 10.78 -40.81 34.41
N PRO A 9 10.08 -40.16 33.47
CA PRO A 9 8.64 -40.31 33.35
C PRO A 9 8.32 -41.51 32.47
N THR A 10 7.50 -42.38 33.01
CA THR A 10 6.91 -43.56 32.38
C THR A 10 5.88 -43.18 31.34
N HIS A 11 5.96 -43.85 30.20
CA HIS A 11 4.92 -43.92 29.15
C HIS A 11 3.63 -44.50 29.73
N ASP A 12 2.53 -43.83 29.43
CA ASP A 12 1.23 -44.51 29.50
C ASP A 12 0.55 -44.42 28.11
N THR A 13 0.21 -45.60 27.60
CA THR A 13 -0.37 -45.86 26.29
C THR A 13 -1.89 -45.96 26.44
N SER A 14 -2.54 -45.60 25.34
CA SER A 14 -3.91 -45.92 24.96
C SER A 14 -5.01 -44.93 25.30
N HIS A 15 -5.47 -44.25 24.22
CA HIS A 15 -6.89 -44.32 23.82
C HIS A 15 -7.08 -43.77 22.39
N THR A 16 -7.27 -44.71 21.49
CA THR A 16 -7.90 -44.50 20.16
C THR A 16 -9.27 -43.89 20.35
N LYS A 17 -9.48 -42.70 19.79
CA LYS A 17 -10.80 -42.14 19.46
C LYS A 17 -10.85 -41.77 18.00
N SER A 18 -11.87 -42.33 17.32
CA SER A 18 -12.27 -42.16 15.96
C SER A 18 -12.39 -40.71 15.53
N PRO A 19 -12.17 -40.38 14.22
CA PRO A 19 -12.33 -39.04 13.74
C PRO A 19 -13.80 -38.63 13.71
N THR A 20 -14.15 -37.69 14.55
CA THR A 20 -15.45 -37.02 14.51
C THR A 20 -15.47 -36.13 13.26
N ASN A 21 -16.46 -36.36 12.41
CA ASN A 21 -16.83 -35.51 11.28
C ASN A 21 -16.92 -34.04 11.73
N CYS A 22 -15.93 -33.24 11.37
CA CYS A 22 -16.04 -31.77 11.38
C CYS A 22 -16.82 -31.37 10.12
N THR A 23 -18.10 -31.12 10.25
CA THR A 23 -18.90 -30.32 9.34
C THR A 23 -18.23 -28.97 9.17
N PRO A 24 -17.99 -28.46 7.94
CA PRO A 24 -17.48 -27.11 7.76
C PRO A 24 -18.62 -26.13 8.09
N SER A 25 -18.51 -25.53 9.26
CA SER A 25 -19.37 -24.45 9.71
C SER A 25 -18.91 -23.13 9.11
N ASN A 26 -19.86 -22.48 8.40
CA ASN A 26 -19.94 -21.06 8.14
C ASN A 26 -18.81 -20.39 7.36
N ASN A 27 -18.95 -20.47 6.06
CA ASN A 27 -18.44 -19.49 5.13
C ASN A 27 -19.02 -18.11 5.53
N PRO A 28 -18.25 -17.07 5.82
CA PRO A 28 -18.82 -15.73 6.03
C PRO A 28 -19.50 -15.32 4.74
N GLU A 29 -20.77 -15.02 4.82
CA GLU A 29 -21.57 -14.42 3.74
C GLU A 29 -20.85 -13.14 3.29
N ILE A 30 -20.05 -13.23 2.23
CA ILE A 30 -19.47 -12.07 1.55
C ILE A 30 -20.70 -11.34 0.99
N LYS A 31 -21.00 -10.17 1.53
CA LYS A 31 -22.05 -9.31 1.02
C LYS A 31 -21.80 -9.08 -0.47
N SER A 32 -22.59 -9.71 -1.31
CA SER A 32 -22.43 -9.81 -2.76
C SER A 32 -22.72 -8.50 -3.51
N GLU A 33 -23.05 -7.43 -2.79
CA GLU A 33 -23.48 -6.17 -3.38
C GLU A 33 -22.40 -5.41 -4.15
N PHE A 34 -21.12 -5.78 -3.96
CA PHE A 34 -19.99 -5.12 -4.62
C PHE A 34 -19.34 -5.94 -5.74
N LEU A 35 -19.83 -7.14 -6.01
CA LEU A 35 -19.27 -8.01 -7.04
C LEU A 35 -20.11 -7.98 -8.31
N SER A 36 -19.47 -7.86 -9.48
CA SER A 36 -20.16 -8.00 -10.75
C SER A 36 -20.75 -9.42 -10.90
N LYS A 37 -21.81 -9.57 -11.69
CA LYS A 37 -22.44 -10.88 -11.93
C LYS A 37 -21.43 -11.92 -12.44
N SER A 38 -20.47 -11.52 -13.26
CA SER A 38 -19.39 -12.39 -13.76
C SER A 38 -18.44 -12.84 -12.66
N GLN A 39 -18.12 -11.97 -11.70
CA GLN A 39 -17.30 -12.34 -10.54
C GLN A 39 -18.02 -13.31 -9.60
N GLN A 40 -19.31 -13.09 -9.36
CA GLN A 40 -20.14 -13.99 -8.56
C GLN A 40 -20.20 -15.39 -9.17
N GLN A 41 -20.40 -15.48 -10.49
CA GLN A 41 -20.46 -16.76 -11.22
C GLN A 41 -19.10 -17.46 -11.26
N ALA A 42 -17.99 -16.73 -11.41
CA ALA A 42 -16.65 -17.27 -11.38
C ALA A 42 -16.27 -17.81 -9.98
N LEU A 43 -16.68 -17.15 -8.91
CA LEU A 43 -16.48 -17.63 -7.54
C LEU A 43 -17.26 -18.92 -7.26
N LEU A 44 -18.50 -19.03 -7.80
CA LEU A 44 -19.32 -20.23 -7.68
C LEU A 44 -18.75 -21.42 -8.46
N SER A 45 -18.04 -21.17 -9.57
CA SER A 45 -17.40 -22.25 -10.37
C SER A 45 -16.15 -22.83 -9.72
N GLY A 46 -15.53 -22.12 -8.75
CA GLY A 46 -14.29 -22.55 -8.09
C GLY A 46 -13.08 -22.63 -9.02
N ASN A 47 -13.21 -22.18 -10.27
CA ASN A 47 -12.17 -22.26 -11.27
C ASN A 47 -11.23 -21.04 -11.19
N ALA A 48 -10.00 -21.25 -10.72
CA ALA A 48 -9.00 -20.18 -10.54
C ALA A 48 -8.73 -19.36 -11.81
N LYS A 49 -8.83 -19.98 -13.01
CA LYS A 49 -8.65 -19.25 -14.28
C LYS A 49 -9.85 -18.36 -14.60
N GLU A 50 -11.05 -18.78 -14.28
CA GLU A 50 -12.27 -17.98 -14.45
C GLU A 50 -12.34 -16.84 -13.44
N ILE A 51 -11.98 -17.09 -12.18
CA ILE A 51 -11.86 -16.06 -11.14
C ILE A 51 -10.86 -14.98 -11.57
N LYS A 52 -9.69 -15.38 -12.07
CA LYS A 52 -8.70 -14.44 -12.58
C LYS A 52 -9.22 -13.61 -13.76
N ARG A 53 -9.87 -14.26 -14.75
CA ARG A 53 -10.45 -13.54 -15.89
C ARG A 53 -11.57 -12.57 -15.49
N ALA A 54 -12.41 -12.97 -14.54
CA ALA A 54 -13.48 -12.11 -14.03
C ALA A 54 -12.94 -10.90 -13.26
N ASN A 55 -11.88 -11.09 -12.47
CA ASN A 55 -11.21 -10.00 -11.77
C ASN A 55 -10.49 -9.06 -12.73
N ASP A 56 -9.81 -9.58 -13.76
CA ASP A 56 -9.15 -8.77 -14.79
C ASP A 56 -10.19 -7.97 -15.59
N ALA A 57 -11.36 -8.57 -15.89
CA ALA A 57 -12.45 -7.88 -16.59
C ALA A 57 -13.08 -6.79 -15.73
N ALA A 58 -13.36 -7.04 -14.44
CA ALA A 58 -13.92 -6.07 -13.52
C ALA A 58 -12.96 -4.91 -13.26
N LEU A 59 -11.66 -5.20 -13.16
CA LEU A 59 -10.63 -4.16 -13.05
C LEU A 59 -10.60 -3.28 -14.29
N LYS A 60 -10.68 -3.89 -15.49
CA LYS A 60 -10.72 -3.17 -16.76
C LYS A 60 -11.96 -2.29 -16.87
N GLU A 61 -13.11 -2.76 -16.41
CA GLU A 61 -14.36 -2.02 -16.40
C GLU A 61 -14.32 -0.85 -15.41
N ALA A 62 -13.78 -1.06 -14.19
CA ALA A 62 -13.60 -0.03 -13.19
C ALA A 62 -12.66 1.10 -13.70
N ILE A 63 -11.57 0.73 -14.37
CA ILE A 63 -10.66 1.68 -15.01
C ILE A 63 -11.38 2.45 -16.12
N GLN A 64 -12.17 1.77 -16.96
CA GLN A 64 -12.92 2.41 -18.05
C GLN A 64 -13.98 3.37 -17.51
N HIS A 65 -14.65 3.00 -16.40
CA HIS A 65 -15.64 3.86 -15.72
C HIS A 65 -14.97 5.11 -15.15
N SER A 66 -13.85 4.94 -14.46
CA SER A 66 -13.03 6.04 -13.93
C SER A 66 -12.51 6.98 -15.03
N LEU A 67 -12.19 6.45 -16.22
CA LEU A 67 -11.76 7.25 -17.37
C LEU A 67 -12.91 8.02 -18.02
N ASN A 68 -14.15 7.47 -17.95
CA ASN A 68 -15.33 8.11 -18.55
C ASN A 68 -15.98 9.13 -17.59
N GLU A 69 -15.78 8.99 -16.29
CA GLU A 69 -16.25 9.92 -15.26
C GLU A 69 -15.29 11.07 -14.98
N GLN A 70 -14.21 11.21 -15.75
CA GLN A 70 -13.38 12.40 -15.63
C GLN A 70 -14.30 13.61 -15.80
N PRO A 71 -14.45 14.45 -14.75
CA PRO A 71 -15.12 15.72 -14.92
C PRO A 71 -14.40 16.40 -16.08
N THR A 72 -15.17 16.86 -17.06
CA THR A 72 -14.65 17.68 -18.14
C THR A 72 -13.83 18.77 -17.49
N HIS A 73 -12.52 18.55 -17.41
CA HIS A 73 -11.59 19.59 -17.01
C HIS A 73 -11.79 20.71 -18.02
N THR A 74 -12.67 21.63 -17.67
CA THR A 74 -12.59 22.97 -18.18
C THR A 74 -11.10 23.30 -18.15
N LYS A 75 -10.52 23.52 -19.31
CA LYS A 75 -9.15 23.99 -19.47
C LYS A 75 -9.05 25.35 -18.77
N THR A 76 -9.07 25.31 -17.44
CA THR A 76 -8.52 26.39 -16.66
C THR A 76 -7.04 26.29 -16.99
N SER A 77 -6.59 27.21 -17.84
CA SER A 77 -5.18 27.42 -18.06
C SER A 77 -4.57 27.64 -16.67
N SER A 78 -4.07 26.56 -16.07
CA SER A 78 -3.26 26.67 -14.88
C SER A 78 -2.03 27.44 -15.34
N SER A 79 -2.08 28.76 -15.22
CA SER A 79 -0.88 29.56 -15.30
C SER A 79 0.07 28.91 -14.33
N LYS A 80 1.15 28.32 -14.84
CA LYS A 80 2.22 27.71 -14.01
C LYS A 80 2.74 28.82 -13.11
N ARG A 81 2.11 28.96 -11.94
CA ARG A 81 2.50 29.94 -10.94
C ARG A 81 3.92 29.58 -10.54
N LYS A 82 4.85 30.45 -10.86
CA LYS A 82 6.24 30.28 -10.47
C LYS A 82 6.28 30.37 -8.97
N ILE A 83 6.55 29.23 -8.28
CA ILE A 83 6.71 29.18 -6.85
C ILE A 83 7.85 30.12 -6.48
N THR A 84 7.62 31.04 -5.58
CA THR A 84 8.62 32.01 -5.16
C THR A 84 9.68 31.38 -4.24
N SER A 85 10.84 31.97 -4.15
CA SER A 85 11.89 31.47 -3.24
C SER A 85 11.45 31.48 -1.78
N SER A 86 10.56 32.40 -1.38
CA SER A 86 9.98 32.45 -0.02
C SER A 86 9.02 31.29 0.23
N GLU A 87 8.21 30.90 -0.75
CA GLU A 87 7.31 29.74 -0.65
C GLU A 87 8.11 28.43 -0.53
N TRP A 88 9.21 28.27 -1.29
CA TRP A 88 10.14 27.16 -1.14
C TRP A 88 10.79 27.09 0.25
N SER A 89 11.21 28.24 0.77
CA SER A 89 11.81 28.32 2.10
C SER A 89 10.82 27.97 3.20
N ALA A 90 9.57 28.44 3.09
CA ALA A 90 8.50 28.09 4.03
C ALA A 90 8.19 26.59 3.99
N HIS A 91 8.06 26.01 2.80
CA HIS A 91 7.80 24.57 2.62
C HIS A 91 8.94 23.72 3.20
N ALA A 92 10.20 24.07 2.93
CA ALA A 92 11.36 23.38 3.50
C ALA A 92 11.40 23.47 5.03
N LYS A 93 11.04 24.63 5.60
CA LYS A 93 10.95 24.82 7.05
C LYS A 93 9.86 23.92 7.66
N ASN A 94 8.68 23.87 7.05
CA ASN A 94 7.57 23.07 7.53
C ASN A 94 7.90 21.56 7.46
N ASN A 95 8.52 21.10 6.41
CA ASN A 95 9.01 19.72 6.31
C ASN A 95 10.06 19.39 7.39
N LEU A 96 10.94 20.33 7.72
CA LEU A 96 11.90 20.14 8.82
C LEU A 96 11.21 20.03 10.17
N GLN A 97 10.14 20.79 10.40
CA GLN A 97 9.34 20.70 11.64
C GLN A 97 8.63 19.34 11.72
N LEU A 98 8.05 18.86 10.62
CA LEU A 98 7.42 17.54 10.57
C LEU A 98 8.43 16.40 10.76
N ARG A 99 9.65 16.51 10.21
CA ARG A 99 10.74 15.55 10.51
C ARG A 99 11.08 15.49 12.00
N LYS A 100 11.15 16.64 12.67
CA LYS A 100 11.36 16.71 14.13
C LYS A 100 10.19 16.08 14.90
N TRP A 101 8.96 16.32 14.42
CA TRP A 101 7.77 15.71 15.01
C TRP A 101 7.83 14.17 14.92
N PHE A 102 8.18 13.59 13.77
CA PHE A 102 8.39 12.15 13.64
C PHE A 102 9.44 11.64 14.63
N ASP A 103 10.57 12.31 14.72
CA ASP A 103 11.66 11.93 15.63
C ASP A 103 11.22 11.92 17.09
N THR A 104 10.51 12.98 17.52
CA THR A 104 9.98 13.15 18.89
C THR A 104 8.90 12.12 19.21
N ASN A 105 8.10 11.69 18.22
CA ASN A 105 7.02 10.71 18.38
C ASN A 105 7.49 9.27 18.11
N ASN A 106 8.78 9.01 18.21
CA ASN A 106 9.37 7.69 18.11
C ASN A 106 9.25 7.03 16.74
N TYR A 107 9.23 7.81 15.67
CA TYR A 107 9.28 7.35 14.31
C TYR A 107 10.68 7.52 13.69
N LEU A 108 10.97 6.68 12.72
CA LEU A 108 12.18 6.73 11.90
C LEU A 108 11.79 6.84 10.43
N ILE A 109 12.31 7.87 9.77
CA ILE A 109 12.14 8.06 8.34
C ILE A 109 13.23 7.24 7.62
N LYS A 110 12.82 6.43 6.66
CA LYS A 110 13.67 5.59 5.83
C LYS A 110 13.86 6.24 4.46
N PRO A 111 15.03 6.79 4.17
CA PRO A 111 15.27 7.52 2.93
C PRO A 111 15.28 6.58 1.73
N ASN A 112 14.91 7.13 0.59
CA ASN A 112 15.12 6.48 -0.70
C ASN A 112 15.67 7.47 -1.73
N SER A 113 16.19 6.95 -2.84
CA SER A 113 16.85 7.78 -3.85
C SER A 113 15.89 8.62 -4.68
N GLY A 114 14.61 8.30 -4.69
CA GLY A 114 13.61 8.94 -5.57
C GLY A 114 13.91 8.79 -7.06
N LYS A 115 14.89 7.95 -7.44
CA LYS A 115 15.34 7.81 -8.82
C LYS A 115 14.18 7.59 -9.79
N GLU A 116 14.15 8.36 -10.87
CA GLU A 116 13.12 8.30 -11.93
C GLU A 116 11.70 8.60 -11.41
N ASN A 117 11.59 9.47 -10.39
CA ASN A 117 10.32 9.81 -9.73
C ASN A 117 9.56 8.58 -9.18
N ASN A 118 10.31 7.57 -8.73
CA ASN A 118 9.76 6.33 -8.18
C ASN A 118 9.71 6.33 -6.64
N CYS A 119 9.95 7.45 -5.96
CA CYS A 119 10.04 7.53 -4.49
C CYS A 119 8.80 6.94 -3.79
N LEU A 120 7.60 7.21 -4.30
CA LEU A 120 6.38 6.63 -3.73
C LEU A 120 6.34 5.11 -3.87
N LEU A 121 6.63 4.59 -5.06
CA LEU A 121 6.67 3.14 -5.30
C LEU A 121 7.75 2.45 -4.47
N ILE A 122 8.91 3.09 -4.32
CA ILE A 122 10.00 2.58 -3.46
C ILE A 122 9.54 2.51 -2.01
N SER A 123 8.90 3.57 -1.48
CA SER A 123 8.39 3.61 -0.11
C SER A 123 7.33 2.53 0.15
N LEU A 124 6.40 2.32 -0.80
CA LEU A 124 5.41 1.23 -0.71
C LEU A 124 6.08 -0.14 -0.69
N LEU A 125 7.07 -0.36 -1.58
CA LEU A 125 7.82 -1.62 -1.64
C LEU A 125 8.65 -1.87 -0.39
N GLN A 126 9.21 -0.84 0.22
CA GLN A 126 9.89 -0.94 1.52
C GLN A 126 8.95 -1.48 2.59
N HIS A 127 7.72 -0.97 2.66
CA HIS A 127 6.72 -1.43 3.63
C HIS A 127 6.28 -2.89 3.39
N VAL A 128 5.89 -3.25 2.16
CA VAL A 128 5.38 -4.60 1.89
C VAL A 128 6.45 -5.69 1.98
N THR A 129 7.73 -5.33 1.80
CA THR A 129 8.86 -6.28 1.92
C THR A 129 9.52 -6.26 3.28
N GLY A 130 9.28 -5.25 4.10
CA GLY A 130 10.00 -5.01 5.35
C GLY A 130 11.49 -4.66 5.16
N ASN A 131 11.96 -4.51 3.91
CA ASN A 131 13.35 -4.20 3.59
C ASN A 131 13.52 -2.70 3.31
N TYR A 132 13.71 -1.93 4.35
CA TYR A 132 13.81 -0.47 4.30
C TYR A 132 15.16 0.06 3.84
N ASP A 133 16.18 -0.78 3.77
CA ASP A 133 17.51 -0.40 3.30
C ASP A 133 17.66 -0.62 1.78
N SER A 134 16.69 -1.32 1.17
CA SER A 134 16.65 -1.54 -0.27
C SER A 134 16.02 -0.35 -1.00
N GLN A 135 16.62 0.03 -2.12
CA GLN A 135 16.05 1.05 -3.02
C GLN A 135 14.97 0.49 -3.97
N HIS A 136 14.79 -0.82 -4.02
CA HIS A 136 13.77 -1.49 -4.83
C HIS A 136 13.64 -0.99 -6.28
N THR A 137 14.67 -0.37 -6.85
CA THR A 137 14.61 0.37 -8.13
C THR A 137 14.01 -0.47 -9.27
N LYS A 138 14.47 -1.71 -9.44
CA LYS A 138 13.98 -2.59 -10.52
C LYS A 138 12.48 -2.93 -10.34
N ARG A 139 12.03 -3.17 -9.10
CA ARG A 139 10.62 -3.45 -8.81
C ARG A 139 9.76 -2.21 -9.01
N ALA A 140 10.22 -1.05 -8.56
CA ALA A 140 9.54 0.21 -8.77
C ALA A 140 9.37 0.53 -10.26
N GLN A 141 10.39 0.32 -11.08
CA GLN A 141 10.32 0.43 -12.55
C GLN A 141 9.32 -0.54 -13.16
N HIS A 142 9.26 -1.79 -12.67
CA HIS A 142 8.26 -2.76 -13.12
C HIS A 142 6.83 -2.26 -12.83
N TYR A 143 6.56 -1.78 -11.61
CA TYR A 143 5.24 -1.20 -11.30
C TYR A 143 4.94 0.05 -12.12
N LYS A 144 5.94 0.87 -12.38
CA LYS A 144 5.78 2.03 -13.27
C LYS A 144 5.40 1.61 -14.69
N SER A 145 5.98 0.53 -15.22
CA SER A 145 5.62 0.00 -16.54
C SER A 145 4.18 -0.55 -16.58
N ILE A 146 3.72 -1.20 -15.50
CA ILE A 146 2.32 -1.62 -15.37
C ILE A 146 1.41 -0.39 -15.47
N LEU A 147 1.74 0.66 -14.73
CA LEU A 147 0.97 1.91 -14.70
C LEU A 147 0.89 2.56 -16.09
N GLN A 148 2.01 2.62 -16.83
CA GLN A 148 2.05 3.12 -18.19
C GLN A 148 1.13 2.32 -19.13
N ASN A 149 1.15 1.00 -19.02
CA ASN A 149 0.32 0.13 -19.85
C ASN A 149 -1.17 0.32 -19.54
N VAL A 150 -1.54 0.40 -18.26
CA VAL A 150 -2.93 0.57 -17.82
C VAL A 150 -3.45 1.96 -18.16
N SER A 151 -2.63 2.99 -17.99
CA SER A 151 -2.97 4.38 -18.33
C SER A 151 -2.99 4.67 -19.82
N LYS A 152 -2.68 3.67 -20.66
CA LYS A 152 -2.54 3.82 -22.14
C LYS A 152 -1.61 4.97 -22.54
N GLY A 153 -0.54 5.16 -21.78
CA GLY A 153 0.48 6.17 -22.01
C GLY A 153 0.13 7.58 -21.52
N THR A 154 -0.99 7.76 -20.80
CA THR A 154 -1.29 9.05 -20.14
C THR A 154 -0.29 9.35 -19.02
N ILE A 155 0.30 8.33 -18.43
CA ILE A 155 1.40 8.44 -17.47
C ILE A 155 2.65 7.87 -18.12
N ASN A 156 3.72 8.64 -18.16
CA ASN A 156 5.01 8.19 -18.66
C ASN A 156 5.95 7.75 -17.51
N SER A 157 7.11 7.18 -17.87
CA SER A 157 8.06 6.64 -16.88
C SER A 157 8.62 7.66 -15.90
N PHE A 158 8.61 8.93 -16.26
CA PHE A 158 9.16 10.03 -15.45
C PHE A 158 8.07 10.83 -14.72
N ASP A 159 6.79 10.57 -14.96
CA ASP A 159 5.74 11.28 -14.26
C ASP A 159 5.72 10.90 -12.78
N PRO A 160 5.70 11.86 -11.84
CA PRO A 160 5.55 11.58 -10.43
C PRO A 160 4.14 11.05 -10.13
N LEU A 161 4.03 10.17 -9.13
CA LEU A 161 2.75 9.83 -8.52
C LEU A 161 2.53 10.77 -7.33
N TYR A 162 1.32 11.29 -7.21
CA TYR A 162 0.91 12.15 -6.10
C TYR A 162 0.03 11.37 -5.13
N SER A 163 0.10 11.72 -3.84
CA SER A 163 -0.62 11.02 -2.77
C SER A 163 -2.14 10.99 -2.96
N ASP A 164 -2.72 12.01 -3.57
CA ASP A 164 -4.16 12.17 -3.83
C ASP A 164 -4.62 11.66 -5.20
N SER A 165 -3.73 11.02 -5.96
CA SER A 165 -4.02 10.52 -7.30
C SER A 165 -4.75 9.17 -7.24
N ASP A 166 -5.75 8.98 -8.12
CA ASP A 166 -6.41 7.67 -8.35
C ASP A 166 -5.41 6.59 -8.73
N TRP A 167 -4.33 6.97 -9.45
CA TRP A 167 -3.25 6.07 -9.79
C TRP A 167 -2.46 5.58 -8.58
N THR A 168 -2.39 6.37 -7.53
CA THR A 168 -1.78 5.97 -6.26
C THR A 168 -2.65 4.93 -5.57
N THR A 169 -3.96 5.12 -5.53
CA THR A 169 -4.91 4.11 -5.03
C THR A 169 -4.81 2.81 -5.82
N PHE A 170 -4.77 2.90 -7.16
CA PHE A 170 -4.57 1.74 -8.03
C PHE A 170 -3.27 0.99 -7.69
N MET A 171 -2.15 1.71 -7.52
CA MET A 171 -0.86 1.08 -7.22
C MET A 171 -0.80 0.45 -5.84
N ILE A 172 -1.40 1.07 -4.83
CA ILE A 172 -1.53 0.48 -3.49
C ILE A 172 -2.28 -0.86 -3.57
N ASN A 173 -3.43 -0.89 -4.26
CA ASN A 173 -4.22 -2.10 -4.42
C ASN A 173 -3.46 -3.19 -5.20
N LYS A 174 -2.74 -2.80 -6.27
CA LYS A 174 -1.94 -3.73 -7.08
C LYS A 174 -0.79 -4.34 -6.28
N ILE A 175 -0.07 -3.53 -5.51
CA ILE A 175 1.03 -3.98 -4.66
C ILE A 175 0.48 -4.89 -3.54
N ASN A 176 -0.61 -4.51 -2.89
CA ASN A 176 -1.27 -5.36 -1.90
C ASN A 176 -1.63 -6.74 -2.46
N GLN A 177 -2.18 -6.78 -3.67
CA GLN A 177 -2.51 -8.03 -4.35
C GLN A 177 -1.27 -8.89 -4.61
N ASP A 178 -0.20 -8.30 -5.12
CA ASP A 178 1.01 -9.04 -5.52
C ASP A 178 1.80 -9.58 -4.32
N TYR A 179 1.73 -8.89 -3.18
CA TYR A 179 2.42 -9.27 -1.95
C TYR A 179 1.51 -9.95 -0.92
N ALA A 180 0.23 -10.18 -1.25
CA ALA A 180 -0.77 -10.71 -0.33
C ALA A 180 -0.84 -9.92 0.99
N THR A 181 -0.74 -8.59 0.90
CA THR A 181 -0.86 -7.66 2.01
C THR A 181 -2.21 -6.94 1.99
N ASP A 182 -2.57 -6.31 3.10
CA ASP A 182 -3.82 -5.57 3.26
C ASP A 182 -3.51 -4.21 3.92
N TYR A 183 -2.77 -3.37 3.18
CA TYR A 183 -2.34 -2.06 3.66
C TYR A 183 -3.20 -0.93 3.11
N SER A 184 -3.57 0.01 4.00
CA SER A 184 -3.86 1.39 3.68
C SER A 184 -2.60 2.24 3.94
N VAL A 185 -2.53 3.40 3.32
CA VAL A 185 -1.38 4.31 3.45
C VAL A 185 -1.82 5.61 4.09
N ASP A 186 -1.20 5.99 5.18
CA ASP A 186 -1.33 7.30 5.80
C ASP A 186 -0.19 8.19 5.30
N PHE A 187 -0.52 9.10 4.40
CA PHE A 187 0.41 10.13 3.93
C PHE A 187 0.44 11.28 4.92
N TYR A 188 1.60 11.52 5.51
CA TYR A 188 1.83 12.65 6.40
C TYR A 188 2.54 13.75 5.63
N SER A 189 1.91 14.91 5.54
CA SER A 189 2.49 16.14 5.00
C SER A 189 2.51 17.24 6.07
N ALA A 190 3.34 18.25 5.89
CA ALA A 190 3.33 19.42 6.74
C ALA A 190 2.26 20.40 6.26
N ASP A 191 1.37 20.84 7.16
CA ASP A 191 0.47 21.95 6.89
C ASP A 191 1.21 23.31 6.87
N THR A 192 0.45 24.39 6.71
CA THR A 192 1.01 25.76 6.67
C THR A 192 1.75 26.16 7.95
N ASP A 193 1.42 25.52 9.08
CA ASP A 193 2.04 25.77 10.39
C ASP A 193 3.16 24.76 10.71
N GLY A 194 3.44 23.83 9.79
CA GLY A 194 4.41 22.74 9.98
C GLY A 194 3.91 21.61 10.87
N LYS A 195 2.59 21.53 11.14
CA LYS A 195 1.97 20.42 11.86
C LYS A 195 1.66 19.26 10.91
N PRO A 196 1.53 18.03 11.44
CA PRO A 196 1.17 16.89 10.62
C PRO A 196 -0.27 17.01 10.11
N ALA A 197 -0.44 16.96 8.79
CA ALA A 197 -1.69 16.71 8.09
C ALA A 197 -1.65 15.29 7.53
N VAL A 198 -2.76 14.55 7.61
CA VAL A 198 -2.81 13.14 7.22
C VAL A 198 -3.86 12.93 6.14
N LEU A 199 -3.45 12.31 5.03
CA LEU A 199 -4.34 11.81 3.99
C LEU A 199 -4.26 10.28 4.00
N ARG A 200 -5.38 9.60 4.27
CA ARG A 200 -5.45 8.14 4.17
C ARG A 200 -5.93 7.71 2.80
N VAL A 201 -5.18 6.79 2.18
CA VAL A 201 -5.48 6.22 0.87
C VAL A 201 -5.50 4.70 0.97
N GLY A 202 -6.48 4.07 0.30
CA GLY A 202 -6.70 2.62 0.34
C GLY A 202 -7.66 2.19 1.46
N GLN A 203 -8.10 0.93 1.40
CA GLN A 203 -9.10 0.34 2.29
C GLN A 203 -8.52 -0.77 3.18
N GLY A 204 -7.20 -0.93 3.21
CA GLY A 204 -6.52 -1.98 3.96
C GLY A 204 -6.72 -1.85 5.47
N LYS A 205 -6.75 -2.99 6.17
CA LYS A 205 -6.92 -3.05 7.63
C LYS A 205 -5.69 -2.60 8.39
N ASN A 206 -4.52 -2.77 7.78
CA ASN A 206 -3.24 -2.37 8.36
C ASN A 206 -2.83 -1.03 7.75
N SER A 207 -2.34 -0.10 8.57
CA SER A 207 -1.87 1.18 8.07
C SER A 207 -0.35 1.23 8.04
N VAL A 208 0.20 1.75 6.95
CA VAL A 208 1.62 2.12 6.83
C VAL A 208 1.75 3.62 6.64
N ILE A 209 2.85 4.19 7.08
CA ILE A 209 3.06 5.63 7.07
C ILE A 209 4.08 6.00 5.99
N ILE A 210 3.73 7.00 5.18
CA ILE A 210 4.64 7.62 4.21
C ILE A 210 4.69 9.12 4.47
N PHE A 211 5.89 9.66 4.55
CA PHE A 211 6.13 11.08 4.62
C PHE A 211 6.11 11.68 3.22
N ASP A 212 5.14 12.56 2.96
CA ASP A 212 4.98 13.33 1.72
C ASP A 212 5.59 14.72 1.91
N GLN A 213 6.68 14.98 1.19
CA GLN A 213 7.40 16.24 1.25
C GLN A 213 7.02 17.20 0.12
N GLY A 214 5.89 16.94 -0.57
CA GLY A 214 5.44 17.76 -1.70
C GLY A 214 6.22 17.54 -3.00
N GLY A 215 6.73 16.32 -3.19
CA GLY A 215 7.48 15.93 -4.41
C GLY A 215 8.48 14.81 -4.15
N HIS A 216 8.68 14.45 -2.89
CA HIS A 216 9.47 13.31 -2.50
C HIS A 216 8.77 12.55 -1.37
N PHE A 217 8.75 11.22 -1.47
CA PHE A 217 8.09 10.33 -0.52
C PHE A 217 9.11 9.44 0.15
N GLU A 218 8.98 9.26 1.47
CA GLU A 218 9.85 8.41 2.27
C GLU A 218 9.01 7.51 3.20
N ALA A 219 9.39 6.24 3.33
CA ALA A 219 8.74 5.33 4.26
C ALA A 219 9.03 5.74 5.71
N VAL A 220 8.03 5.59 6.60
CA VAL A 220 8.16 5.90 8.02
C VAL A 220 7.81 4.68 8.85
N ILE A 221 8.67 4.33 9.80
CA ILE A 221 8.49 3.20 10.71
C ILE A 221 8.61 3.65 12.17
N THR A 222 8.07 2.88 13.09
CA THR A 222 8.32 3.09 14.53
C THR A 222 9.76 2.73 14.87
N LYS A 223 10.43 3.52 15.70
CA LYS A 223 11.83 3.30 16.11
C LYS A 223 12.03 2.01 16.91
N ASN A 224 11.02 1.54 17.59
CA ASN A 224 11.11 0.34 18.41
C ASN A 224 9.79 -0.43 18.38
N LYS A 225 9.76 -1.52 17.61
CA LYS A 225 9.16 -2.75 18.11
C LYS A 225 10.26 -3.79 18.03
N PRO A 226 10.62 -4.36 19.21
CA PRO A 226 11.48 -5.53 19.23
C PRO A 226 10.81 -6.67 18.48
#